data_fe22ac54e6cba5916d1a3cb9eb4ae962
#
_entry.id   fe22ac54e6cba5916d1a3cb9eb4ae962
#
_cell.length_a   1.000
_cell.length_b   1.000
_cell.length_c   1.000
_cell.angle_alpha   90.00
_cell.angle_beta   90.00
_cell.angle_gamma   90.00
#
_symmetry.space_group_name_H-M   'P 1'
#
loop_
_entity.id
_entity.type
_entity.pdbx_description
1 polymer ?
#
loop_
_entity_poly.entity_id
_entity_poly.type
_entity_poly.pdbx_seq_one_letter_code
_entity_poly.pdbx_strand_id
1 'polypeptide(L)'
;MADDSLDVSVSFGGAPPAPPSIPVVASSGSPAPAPPEAPRSKDPNLGLRFWIELGSVQIAVFKECSPITIETVMFEYQEGGLNTYTHKLPTNTKYQNVTLKRGLDESQDLYRWYMKAVNGQIERQKISIIVYDSLGNEVRRWNLQGAYPCKWTGPELKADTGAIAIETLEIAHEGIIPGS
;
A
#
# COMPACT_ATOMS: atom_id res chain seq x y z
N MET A 1 -7.24 79.74 -67.79
CA MET A 1 -8.46 78.98 -67.49
C MET A 1 -8.34 78.55 -66.07
N ALA A 2 -9.24 78.99 -65.32
CA ALA A 2 -9.29 79.00 -63.85
C ALA A 2 -9.26 77.65 -63.18
N ASP A 3 -8.51 77.51 -62.14
CA ASP A 3 -8.62 76.50 -61.17
C ASP A 3 -8.71 77.13 -59.79
N ASP A 4 -9.86 76.97 -59.22
CA ASP A 4 -10.28 77.52 -57.96
C ASP A 4 -10.19 76.39 -56.90
N SER A 5 -9.09 76.35 -56.19
CA SER A 5 -8.89 75.44 -55.09
C SER A 5 -9.24 76.17 -53.79
N LEU A 6 -10.42 75.88 -53.26
CA LEU A 6 -10.86 76.30 -51.95
C LEU A 6 -10.24 75.40 -50.87
N ASP A 7 -9.28 75.92 -50.16
CA ASP A 7 -8.68 75.34 -48.99
C ASP A 7 -9.59 75.60 -47.78
N VAL A 8 -10.24 74.57 -47.26
CA VAL A 8 -11.03 74.65 -46.03
C VAL A 8 -10.27 73.95 -44.89
N SER A 9 -9.53 74.71 -44.17
CA SER A 9 -8.89 74.27 -42.93
C SER A 9 -9.92 74.27 -41.81
N VAL A 10 -10.36 73.04 -41.42
CA VAL A 10 -11.19 72.86 -40.21
C VAL A 10 -10.29 72.56 -39.02
N SER A 11 -10.14 73.56 -38.15
CA SER A 11 -9.49 73.39 -36.85
C SER A 11 -10.46 72.79 -35.85
N PHE A 12 -10.22 71.53 -35.48
CA PHE A 12 -10.86 70.84 -34.32
C PHE A 12 -9.97 71.04 -33.11
N GLY A 13 -10.17 72.08 -32.39
CA GLY A 13 -9.68 72.23 -31.03
C GLY A 13 -10.68 71.63 -30.06
N GLY A 14 -10.24 70.68 -29.27
CA GLY A 14 -11.03 70.16 -28.18
C GLY A 14 -10.49 68.80 -27.72
N ALA A 15 -9.58 68.78 -26.76
CA ALA A 15 -9.21 67.56 -26.05
C ALA A 15 -10.45 67.05 -25.29
N PRO A 16 -10.71 65.71 -25.31
CA PRO A 16 -11.81 65.21 -24.56
C PRO A 16 -11.55 65.36 -23.05
N PRO A 17 -12.59 65.62 -22.23
CA PRO A 17 -12.44 65.70 -20.79
C PRO A 17 -11.96 64.41 -20.19
N ALA A 18 -11.02 64.52 -19.27
CA ALA A 18 -10.52 63.38 -18.50
C ALA A 18 -11.67 62.62 -17.78
N PRO A 19 -11.69 61.29 -17.77
CA PRO A 19 -12.71 60.58 -17.04
C PRO A 19 -12.58 60.87 -15.54
N PRO A 20 -13.70 60.85 -14.81
CA PRO A 20 -13.69 61.12 -13.37
C PRO A 20 -12.91 60.05 -12.64
N SER A 21 -12.00 60.46 -11.78
CA SER A 21 -11.22 59.61 -10.88
C SER A 21 -12.18 58.91 -9.92
N ILE A 22 -12.35 57.62 -10.07
CA ILE A 22 -13.08 56.80 -9.12
C ILE A 22 -12.20 56.67 -7.86
N PRO A 23 -12.69 57.04 -6.66
CA PRO A 23 -11.91 56.79 -5.45
C PRO A 23 -11.70 55.31 -5.29
N VAL A 24 -10.44 54.85 -5.33
CA VAL A 24 -10.06 53.49 -4.95
C VAL A 24 -10.29 53.38 -3.44
N VAL A 25 -11.43 52.85 -3.06
CA VAL A 25 -11.67 52.43 -1.68
C VAL A 25 -10.71 51.28 -1.42
N ALA A 26 -9.67 51.55 -0.65
CA ALA A 26 -8.80 50.49 -0.12
C ALA A 26 -9.67 49.60 0.76
N SER A 27 -10.15 48.52 0.18
CA SER A 27 -10.77 47.42 0.91
C SER A 27 -9.68 46.77 1.75
N SER A 28 -9.57 47.14 3.01
CA SER A 28 -8.85 46.36 4.03
C SER A 28 -9.64 45.10 4.33
N GLY A 29 -9.80 44.23 3.32
CA GLY A 29 -10.30 42.91 3.48
C GLY A 29 -9.21 42.07 4.20
N SER A 30 -9.45 41.79 5.46
CA SER A 30 -8.74 40.72 6.18
C SER A 30 -8.73 39.49 5.27
N PRO A 31 -7.58 38.81 5.05
CA PRO A 31 -7.58 37.63 4.24
C PRO A 31 -8.59 36.63 4.83
N ALA A 32 -9.47 36.13 3.99
CA ALA A 32 -10.43 35.11 4.39
C ALA A 32 -9.67 33.96 5.08
N PRO A 33 -10.21 33.41 6.19
CA PRO A 33 -9.58 32.29 6.84
C PRO A 33 -9.39 31.17 5.79
N ALA A 34 -8.17 30.64 5.71
CA ALA A 34 -7.86 29.53 4.83
C ALA A 34 -8.88 28.40 5.08
N PRO A 35 -9.37 27.72 4.03
CA PRO A 35 -10.26 26.59 4.21
C PRO A 35 -9.60 25.60 5.14
N PRO A 36 -10.36 24.91 6.03
CA PRO A 36 -9.81 23.93 6.93
C PRO A 36 -9.02 22.91 6.09
N GLU A 37 -7.74 22.77 6.44
CA GLU A 37 -6.84 21.84 5.77
C GLU A 37 -7.47 20.45 5.89
N ALA A 38 -7.80 19.84 4.75
CA ALA A 38 -8.31 18.49 4.72
C ALA A 38 -7.35 17.60 5.52
N PRO A 39 -7.84 16.64 6.34
CA PRO A 39 -6.96 15.79 7.13
C PRO A 39 -5.97 15.15 6.18
N ARG A 40 -4.69 15.47 6.36
CA ARG A 40 -3.61 14.90 5.57
C ARG A 40 -3.73 13.38 5.71
N SER A 41 -3.91 12.70 4.60
CA SER A 41 -3.78 11.24 4.57
C SER A 41 -2.44 10.94 5.23
N LYS A 42 -2.46 10.10 6.28
CA LYS A 42 -1.23 9.73 7.00
C LYS A 42 -0.16 9.38 5.97
N ASP A 43 0.96 10.09 6.03
CA ASP A 43 2.12 9.76 5.21
C ASP A 43 2.46 8.28 5.41
N PRO A 44 2.86 7.56 4.35
CA PRO A 44 3.21 6.16 4.50
C PRO A 44 4.30 6.03 5.56
N ASN A 45 4.04 5.19 6.56
CA ASN A 45 4.98 4.96 7.66
C ASN A 45 6.32 4.45 7.13
N LEU A 46 7.34 5.29 7.20
CA LEU A 46 8.72 4.90 6.94
C LEU A 46 9.26 4.14 8.15
N GLY A 47 9.85 2.95 7.92
CA GLY A 47 10.46 2.16 8.99
C GLY A 47 9.53 1.19 9.69
N LEU A 48 8.61 0.59 8.95
CA LEU A 48 7.74 -0.47 9.47
C LEU A 48 8.59 -1.67 9.94
N ARG A 49 8.27 -2.18 11.12
CA ARG A 49 8.80 -3.44 11.66
C ARG A 49 7.66 -4.44 11.75
N PHE A 50 7.93 -5.70 11.51
CA PHE A 50 6.92 -6.72 11.67
C PHE A 50 7.38 -7.81 12.65
N TRP A 51 6.40 -8.39 13.33
CA TRP A 51 6.57 -9.46 14.29
C TRP A 51 5.63 -10.59 13.93
N ILE A 52 6.04 -11.79 14.26
CA ILE A 52 5.22 -12.97 14.06
C ILE A 52 4.96 -13.60 15.42
N GLU A 53 3.69 -13.78 15.69
CA GLU A 53 3.19 -14.42 16.89
C GLU A 53 2.69 -15.81 16.51
N LEU A 54 3.30 -16.84 17.12
CA LEU A 54 2.94 -18.23 16.92
C LEU A 54 2.19 -18.71 18.15
N GLY A 55 0.87 -18.89 18.04
CA GLY A 55 0.01 -19.19 19.18
C GLY A 55 0.00 -18.02 20.19
N SER A 56 0.59 -18.22 21.35
CA SER A 56 0.73 -17.19 22.41
C SER A 56 2.17 -16.70 22.58
N VAL A 57 3.11 -17.20 21.76
CA VAL A 57 4.53 -16.86 21.86
C VAL A 57 4.91 -15.91 20.74
N GLN A 58 5.37 -14.72 21.09
CA GLN A 58 5.97 -13.81 20.11
C GLN A 58 7.34 -14.34 19.72
N ILE A 59 7.47 -14.80 18.49
CA ILE A 59 8.76 -15.12 17.90
C ILE A 59 9.24 -13.89 17.17
N ALA A 60 10.08 -13.13 17.84
CA ALA A 60 10.75 -12.00 17.24
C ALA A 60 11.83 -12.48 16.27
N VAL A 61 12.08 -11.66 15.24
CA VAL A 61 13.24 -11.72 14.35
C VAL A 61 13.09 -12.51 13.07
N PHE A 62 11.98 -12.31 12.37
CA PHE A 62 11.97 -12.56 10.94
C PHE A 62 12.50 -11.32 10.20
N LYS A 63 13.37 -11.56 9.22
CA LYS A 63 13.90 -10.49 8.35
C LYS A 63 12.99 -10.20 7.17
N GLU A 64 12.28 -11.21 6.71
CA GLU A 64 11.46 -11.12 5.51
C GLU A 64 10.21 -11.98 5.66
N CYS A 65 9.10 -11.45 5.19
CA CYS A 65 7.82 -12.13 5.05
C CYS A 65 7.36 -11.92 3.60
N SER A 66 6.93 -13.00 2.93
CA SER A 66 6.36 -12.87 1.58
C SER A 66 5.07 -12.06 1.60
N PRO A 67 4.66 -11.48 0.45
CA PRO A 67 3.36 -10.85 0.34
C PRO A 67 2.23 -11.80 0.75
N ILE A 68 1.26 -11.27 1.46
CA ILE A 68 0.02 -11.97 1.78
C ILE A 68 -0.89 -11.85 0.56
N THR A 69 -1.17 -12.96 -0.12
CA THR A 69 -1.93 -12.98 -1.36
C THR A 69 -3.21 -13.77 -1.20
N ILE A 70 -4.31 -13.14 -1.58
CA ILE A 70 -5.64 -13.75 -1.67
C ILE A 70 -6.08 -13.60 -3.12
N GLU A 71 -6.45 -14.70 -3.74
CA GLU A 71 -6.87 -14.74 -5.14
C GLU A 71 -8.27 -15.36 -5.24
N THR A 72 -9.16 -14.66 -5.92
CA THR A 72 -10.47 -15.20 -6.27
C THR A 72 -10.44 -15.72 -7.69
N VAL A 73 -10.65 -17.02 -7.85
CA VAL A 73 -10.70 -17.66 -9.17
C VAL A 73 -11.99 -17.25 -9.88
N MET A 74 -11.84 -16.81 -11.12
CA MET A 74 -12.96 -16.41 -11.97
C MET A 74 -13.28 -17.53 -12.96
N PHE A 75 -14.57 -17.85 -13.07
CA PHE A 75 -15.07 -18.67 -14.15
C PHE A 75 -15.56 -17.76 -15.27
N GLU A 76 -15.01 -17.94 -16.46
CA GLU A 76 -15.41 -17.18 -17.65
C GLU A 76 -16.49 -17.95 -18.40
N TYR A 77 -17.66 -17.33 -18.53
CA TYR A 77 -18.79 -17.88 -19.27
C TYR A 77 -19.10 -16.98 -20.46
N GLN A 78 -19.09 -17.59 -21.64
CA GLN A 78 -19.44 -16.93 -22.87
C GLN A 78 -20.87 -17.32 -23.29
N GLU A 79 -21.74 -16.35 -23.38
CA GLU A 79 -23.13 -16.57 -23.82
C GLU A 79 -23.19 -16.61 -25.34
N GLY A 80 -23.89 -17.62 -25.89
CA GLY A 80 -24.05 -17.78 -27.34
C GLY A 80 -24.80 -16.59 -27.94
N GLY A 81 -24.15 -15.92 -28.91
CA GLY A 81 -24.70 -14.72 -29.55
C GLY A 81 -24.28 -13.39 -28.98
N LEU A 82 -23.58 -13.37 -27.83
CA LEU A 82 -23.01 -12.18 -27.23
C LEU A 82 -21.50 -12.09 -27.50
N ASN A 83 -21.10 -11.25 -28.46
CA ASN A 83 -19.71 -11.12 -28.89
C ASN A 83 -18.98 -9.92 -28.28
N THR A 84 -19.66 -9.15 -27.41
CA THR A 84 -19.12 -7.89 -26.88
C THR A 84 -18.30 -8.07 -25.59
N TYR A 85 -18.65 -9.05 -24.76
CA TYR A 85 -17.96 -9.35 -23.51
C TYR A 85 -18.22 -10.78 -23.03
N THR A 86 -17.35 -11.25 -22.15
CA THR A 86 -17.49 -12.54 -21.48
C THR A 86 -17.89 -12.31 -20.02
N HIS A 87 -18.88 -13.04 -19.54
CA HIS A 87 -19.27 -12.97 -18.13
C HIS A 87 -18.17 -13.58 -17.25
N LYS A 88 -17.78 -12.87 -16.19
CA LYS A 88 -16.81 -13.33 -15.20
C LYS A 88 -17.52 -13.61 -13.89
N LEU A 89 -17.64 -14.86 -13.53
CA LEU A 89 -18.29 -15.30 -12.31
C LEU A 89 -17.22 -15.67 -11.26
N PRO A 90 -17.21 -15.04 -10.08
CA PRO A 90 -16.31 -15.43 -9.01
C PRO A 90 -16.68 -16.84 -8.51
N THR A 91 -15.69 -17.71 -8.35
CA THR A 91 -15.89 -19.06 -7.85
C THR A 91 -15.29 -19.20 -6.45
N ASN A 92 -14.13 -19.81 -6.31
CA ASN A 92 -13.48 -20.08 -5.03
C ASN A 92 -12.33 -19.11 -4.79
N THR A 93 -12.06 -18.85 -3.51
CA THR A 93 -10.92 -18.07 -3.08
C THR A 93 -9.76 -18.99 -2.73
N LYS A 94 -8.57 -18.66 -3.20
CA LYS A 94 -7.32 -19.34 -2.89
C LYS A 94 -6.44 -18.44 -2.04
N TYR A 95 -5.84 -19.04 -1.03
CA TYR A 95 -4.85 -18.39 -0.18
C TYR A 95 -3.48 -18.95 -0.53
N GLN A 96 -2.53 -18.08 -0.84
CA GLN A 96 -1.17 -18.50 -1.13
C GLN A 96 -0.39 -18.70 0.18
N ASN A 97 0.56 -19.64 0.16
CA ASN A 97 1.42 -19.89 1.29
C ASN A 97 2.26 -18.66 1.64
N VAL A 98 2.49 -18.47 2.91
CA VAL A 98 3.33 -17.39 3.42
C VAL A 98 4.73 -17.92 3.68
N THR A 99 5.73 -17.27 3.10
CA THR A 99 7.14 -17.60 3.28
C THR A 99 7.79 -16.64 4.24
N LEU A 100 8.41 -17.18 5.28
CA LEU A 100 9.12 -16.45 6.31
C LEU A 100 10.61 -16.74 6.24
N LYS A 101 11.44 -15.69 6.31
CA LYS A 101 12.90 -15.84 6.36
C LYS A 101 13.45 -15.23 7.63
N ARG A 102 14.31 -15.96 8.31
CA ARG A 102 15.05 -15.44 9.47
C ARG A 102 16.54 -15.80 9.39
N GLY A 103 17.38 -15.03 10.10
CA GLY A 103 18.76 -15.46 10.34
C GLY A 103 18.79 -16.70 11.21
N LEU A 104 19.79 -17.53 11.02
CA LEU A 104 20.01 -18.69 11.88
C LEU A 104 20.19 -18.21 13.32
N ASP A 105 19.39 -18.79 14.21
CA ASP A 105 19.38 -18.53 15.64
C ASP A 105 19.64 -19.83 16.40
N GLU A 106 20.02 -19.74 17.67
CA GLU A 106 20.19 -20.90 18.55
C GLU A 106 18.89 -21.66 18.78
N SER A 107 17.74 -20.99 18.63
CA SER A 107 16.44 -21.61 18.80
C SER A 107 16.10 -22.51 17.61
N GLN A 108 15.84 -23.78 17.88
CA GLN A 108 15.40 -24.75 16.85
C GLN A 108 13.88 -24.88 16.79
N ASP A 109 13.13 -23.92 17.30
CA ASP A 109 11.69 -24.06 17.48
C ASP A 109 10.93 -24.24 16.16
N LEU A 110 11.31 -23.48 15.11
CA LEU A 110 10.71 -23.62 13.79
C LEU A 110 11.00 -24.99 13.15
N TYR A 111 12.23 -25.46 13.29
CA TYR A 111 12.62 -26.77 12.80
C TYR A 111 11.87 -27.89 13.54
N ARG A 112 11.77 -27.79 14.87
CA ARG A 112 11.02 -28.77 15.68
C ARG A 112 9.53 -28.77 15.32
N TRP A 113 8.95 -27.59 15.10
CA TRP A 113 7.57 -27.51 14.66
C TRP A 113 7.35 -28.15 13.29
N TYR A 114 8.26 -27.91 12.33
CA TYR A 114 8.24 -28.58 11.04
C TYR A 114 8.39 -30.09 11.17
N MET A 115 9.30 -30.56 12.02
CA MET A 115 9.52 -32.00 12.23
C MET A 115 8.32 -32.72 12.86
N LYS A 116 7.54 -32.03 13.68
CA LYS A 116 6.25 -32.58 14.15
C LYS A 116 5.30 -32.82 12.98
N ALA A 117 5.20 -31.89 12.05
CA ALA A 117 4.38 -32.06 10.86
C ALA A 117 4.86 -33.21 9.97
N VAL A 118 6.18 -33.38 9.79
CA VAL A 118 6.78 -34.50 9.06
C VAL A 118 6.45 -35.84 9.72
N ASN A 119 6.42 -35.91 11.04
CA ASN A 119 6.07 -37.11 11.82
C ASN A 119 4.55 -37.39 11.88
N GLY A 120 3.75 -36.64 11.08
CA GLY A 120 2.30 -36.84 11.03
C GLY A 120 1.52 -36.12 12.15
N GLN A 121 2.20 -35.40 13.03
CA GLN A 121 1.58 -34.59 14.08
C GLN A 121 1.39 -33.15 13.58
N ILE A 122 0.39 -32.92 12.73
CA ILE A 122 0.09 -31.61 12.19
C ILE A 122 -0.61 -30.78 13.26
N GLU A 123 0.15 -29.97 13.97
CA GLU A 123 -0.40 -28.97 14.89
C GLU A 123 -0.74 -27.70 14.10
N ARG A 124 -2.03 -27.50 13.85
CA ARG A 124 -2.54 -26.26 13.26
C ARG A 124 -2.56 -25.16 14.32
N GLN A 125 -1.90 -24.07 14.04
CA GLN A 125 -1.78 -22.96 14.97
C GLN A 125 -2.33 -21.68 14.36
N LYS A 126 -2.69 -20.74 15.21
CA LYS A 126 -2.97 -19.38 14.79
C LYS A 126 -1.66 -18.64 14.72
N ILE A 127 -1.39 -18.03 13.58
CA ILE A 127 -0.22 -17.19 13.39
C ILE A 127 -0.70 -15.77 13.15
N SER A 128 -0.15 -14.82 13.90
CA SER A 128 -0.44 -13.41 13.68
C SER A 128 0.80 -12.72 13.13
N ILE A 129 0.61 -12.02 12.02
CA ILE A 129 1.63 -11.14 11.45
C ILE A 129 1.24 -9.72 11.85
N ILE A 130 2.09 -9.07 12.64
CA ILE A 130 1.82 -7.78 13.24
C ILE A 130 2.83 -6.78 12.71
N VAL A 131 2.34 -5.66 12.21
CA VAL A 131 3.17 -4.57 11.71
C VAL A 131 3.10 -3.41 12.69
N TYR A 132 4.27 -2.93 13.10
CA TYR A 132 4.43 -1.78 13.99
C TYR A 132 5.04 -0.61 13.24
N ASP A 133 4.69 0.59 13.67
CA ASP A 133 5.34 1.82 13.24
C ASP A 133 6.70 2.03 13.93
N SER A 134 7.38 3.11 13.59
CA SER A 134 8.66 3.49 14.21
C SER A 134 8.54 3.83 15.70
N LEU A 135 7.33 4.14 16.18
CA LEU A 135 7.03 4.47 17.57
C LEU A 135 6.64 3.23 18.40
N GLY A 136 6.49 2.07 17.76
CA GLY A 136 6.08 0.83 18.43
C GLY A 136 4.57 0.64 18.55
N ASN A 137 3.75 1.43 17.85
CA ASN A 137 2.31 1.22 17.82
C ASN A 137 1.96 0.17 16.76
N GLU A 138 1.01 -0.69 17.07
CA GLU A 138 0.47 -1.66 16.12
C GLU A 138 -0.31 -0.92 15.01
N VAL A 139 0.15 -1.07 13.76
CA VAL A 139 -0.49 -0.46 12.59
C VAL A 139 -1.47 -1.41 11.95
N ARG A 140 -1.10 -2.69 11.87
CA ARG A 140 -1.91 -3.72 11.21
C ARG A 140 -1.58 -5.11 11.74
N ARG A 141 -2.62 -5.93 11.84
CA ARG A 141 -2.51 -7.34 12.23
C ARG A 141 -3.26 -8.21 11.23
N TRP A 142 -2.66 -9.30 10.82
CA TRP A 142 -3.29 -10.37 10.04
C TRP A 142 -3.17 -11.67 10.80
N ASN A 143 -4.30 -12.34 11.00
CA ASN A 143 -4.37 -13.62 11.67
C ASN A 143 -4.57 -14.71 10.62
N LEU A 144 -3.58 -15.58 10.47
CA LEU A 144 -3.64 -16.76 9.62
C LEU A 144 -4.33 -17.87 10.40
N GLN A 145 -5.37 -18.46 9.81
CA GLN A 145 -6.13 -19.53 10.44
C GLN A 145 -5.63 -20.91 9.98
N GLY A 146 -5.60 -21.86 10.91
CA GLY A 146 -5.23 -23.23 10.61
C GLY A 146 -3.84 -23.37 10.01
N ALA A 147 -2.93 -22.49 10.39
CA ALA A 147 -1.59 -22.43 9.81
C ALA A 147 -0.72 -23.60 10.27
N TYR A 148 0.00 -24.20 9.34
CA TYR A 148 0.98 -25.27 9.61
C TYR A 148 2.16 -25.16 8.63
N PRO A 149 3.36 -25.61 9.05
CA PRO A 149 4.54 -25.54 8.18
C PRO A 149 4.46 -26.63 7.10
N CYS A 150 4.62 -26.22 5.84
CA CYS A 150 4.59 -27.13 4.69
C CYS A 150 5.96 -27.36 4.07
N LYS A 151 6.90 -26.43 4.24
CA LYS A 151 8.27 -26.55 3.73
C LYS A 151 9.24 -25.81 4.62
N TRP A 152 10.35 -26.45 4.92
CA TRP A 152 11.49 -25.83 5.59
C TRP A 152 12.74 -25.94 4.71
N THR A 153 13.46 -24.85 4.59
CA THR A 153 14.73 -24.81 3.87
C THR A 153 15.79 -24.29 4.82
N GLY A 154 16.78 -25.12 5.07
CA GLY A 154 17.91 -24.76 5.90
C GLY A 154 18.80 -23.69 5.26
N PRO A 155 19.71 -23.10 6.04
CA PRO A 155 20.61 -22.10 5.55
C PRO A 155 21.63 -22.65 4.54
N GLU A 156 21.97 -21.84 3.54
CA GLU A 156 23.12 -22.13 2.68
C GLU A 156 24.40 -21.78 3.47
N LEU A 157 25.30 -22.76 3.57
CA LEU A 157 26.57 -22.62 4.26
C LEU A 157 27.71 -22.43 3.26
N LYS A 158 28.32 -21.25 3.27
CA LYS A 158 29.49 -20.90 2.44
C LYS A 158 30.63 -20.46 3.37
N ALA A 159 31.75 -21.18 3.33
CA ALA A 159 32.91 -20.89 4.19
C ALA A 159 33.65 -19.59 3.76
N ASP A 160 33.56 -19.22 2.48
CA ASP A 160 34.35 -18.14 1.91
C ASP A 160 33.73 -16.75 2.02
N THR A 161 32.46 -16.66 2.42
CA THR A 161 31.75 -15.39 2.52
C THR A 161 31.21 -15.25 3.93
N GLY A 162 31.44 -14.13 4.59
CA GLY A 162 30.79 -13.79 5.86
C GLY A 162 29.28 -13.56 5.75
N ALA A 163 28.60 -14.32 4.86
CA ALA A 163 27.19 -14.22 4.63
C ALA A 163 26.40 -14.75 5.82
N ILE A 164 25.35 -14.04 6.19
CA ILE A 164 24.44 -14.48 7.26
C ILE A 164 23.67 -15.70 6.78
N ALA A 165 23.76 -16.81 7.50
CA ALA A 165 22.98 -18.00 7.25
C ALA A 165 21.48 -17.69 7.46
N ILE A 166 20.65 -17.96 6.46
CA ILE A 166 19.21 -17.67 6.48
C ILE A 166 18.44 -18.96 6.35
N GLU A 167 17.54 -19.22 7.26
CA GLU A 167 16.55 -20.30 7.15
C GLU A 167 15.21 -19.75 6.62
N THR A 168 14.52 -20.58 5.87
CA THR A 168 13.23 -20.24 5.24
C THR A 168 12.18 -21.25 5.64
N LEU A 169 11.04 -20.75 6.10
CA LEU A 169 9.87 -21.56 6.45
C LEU A 169 8.68 -21.12 5.58
N GLU A 170 8.06 -22.07 4.91
CA GLU A 170 6.83 -21.86 4.17
C GLU A 170 5.65 -22.44 4.97
N ILE A 171 4.62 -21.62 5.10
CA ILE A 171 3.44 -21.90 5.92
C ILE A 171 2.22 -21.92 5.03
N ALA A 172 1.48 -23.03 5.08
CA ALA A 172 0.16 -23.12 4.50
C ALA A 172 -0.89 -22.71 5.53
N HIS A 173 -1.97 -22.08 5.08
CA HIS A 173 -3.08 -21.65 5.93
C HIS A 173 -4.42 -21.73 5.19
N GLU A 174 -5.51 -21.77 5.94
CA GLU A 174 -6.87 -21.93 5.41
C GLU A 174 -7.60 -20.60 5.20
N GLY A 175 -7.10 -19.53 5.80
CA GLY A 175 -7.71 -18.22 5.68
C GLY A 175 -6.92 -17.13 6.38
N ILE A 176 -7.32 -15.89 6.13
CA ILE A 176 -6.75 -14.69 6.74
C ILE A 176 -7.89 -13.86 7.31
N ILE A 177 -7.79 -13.54 8.58
CA ILE A 177 -8.74 -12.65 9.25
C ILE A 177 -7.98 -11.39 9.66
N PRO A 178 -8.46 -10.19 9.32
CA PRO A 178 -7.91 -8.97 9.87
C PRO A 178 -8.02 -9.01 11.39
N GLY A 179 -6.95 -8.63 12.08
CA GLY A 179 -6.98 -8.40 13.52
C GLY A 179 -7.72 -7.10 13.83
N SER A 180 -8.47 -7.10 14.88
CA SER A 180 -9.06 -5.91 15.48
C SER A 180 -8.05 -5.21 16.36
#